data_e178dc184ecb8908a24ab9e191494be3
#
_entry.id   e178dc184ecb8908a24ab9e191494be3
#
_cell.length_a   1.000
_cell.length_b   1.000
_cell.length_c   1.000
_cell.angle_alpha   90.00
_cell.angle_beta   90.00
_cell.angle_gamma   90.00
#
_symmetry.space_group_name_H-M   'P 1'
#
loop_
_entity.id
_entity.type
_entity.pdbx_description
1 polymer ?
#
loop_
_entity_poly.entity_id
_entity_poly.type
_entity_poly.pdbx_seq_one_letter_code
_entity_poly.pdbx_strand_id
1 'polypeptide(L)'
;MSLFNNSQDSTSIFKNEIALDPNFTPRGPIEFRENENKYIAECIKPLLQRRNGKNLVIFGPPGIGKTLACLKVREELEGTTDEVQVFYINLWKKNTSHKIILELCEQLDYKFTHNKSSDELLNIVKQRINQNSAVFIFDEADRAESLELLYQFAEDVYRKTIILITNDKSWVYKIDQRLKSRLMPDPLEFRPYNLQEIKQILKSRTQLAFNTSTIQEDSLNLVAQKTLQSG
;
A
#
# COMPACT_ATOMS: atom_id res chain seq x y z
N MET A 1 24.94 38.13 -15.46
CA MET A 1 23.57 38.09 -14.86
C MET A 1 23.16 36.64 -14.76
N SER A 2 22.94 36.13 -13.56
CA SER A 2 22.50 34.74 -13.36
C SER A 2 20.99 34.67 -13.60
N LEU A 3 20.54 33.79 -14.47
CA LEU A 3 19.15 33.60 -14.84
C LEU A 3 18.31 32.94 -13.72
N PHE A 4 18.95 32.48 -12.64
CA PHE A 4 18.33 31.68 -11.57
C PHE A 4 18.36 32.35 -10.17
N ASN A 5 18.77 33.61 -10.07
CA ASN A 5 18.97 34.29 -8.78
C ASN A 5 17.69 34.84 -8.13
N ASN A 6 16.49 34.64 -8.68
CA ASN A 6 15.24 35.21 -8.17
C ASN A 6 14.14 34.19 -7.86
N SER A 7 14.47 32.96 -7.49
CA SER A 7 13.48 31.92 -7.22
C SER A 7 13.20 31.69 -5.71
N GLN A 8 13.62 32.60 -4.82
CA GLN A 8 13.11 32.64 -3.46
C GLN A 8 11.98 33.67 -3.36
N ASP A 9 10.82 33.33 -3.93
CA ASP A 9 9.62 34.13 -3.74
C ASP A 9 9.17 34.07 -2.30
N SER A 10 9.43 35.17 -1.59
CA SER A 10 8.90 35.45 -0.24
C SER A 10 7.36 35.58 -0.19
N THR A 11 6.67 35.30 -1.28
CA THR A 11 5.21 35.43 -1.50
C THR A 11 4.50 34.09 -1.68
N SER A 12 5.20 32.94 -1.53
CA SER A 12 4.53 31.65 -1.65
C SER A 12 3.51 31.44 -0.54
N ILE A 13 2.28 31.10 -0.93
CA ILE A 13 1.21 30.70 -0.01
C ILE A 13 1.48 29.31 0.59
N PHE A 14 2.40 28.54 -0.01
CA PHE A 14 2.73 27.18 0.43
C PHE A 14 3.85 27.19 1.47
N LYS A 15 3.61 26.47 2.55
CA LYS A 15 4.62 26.08 3.53
C LYS A 15 5.31 24.78 3.11
N ASN A 16 4.55 23.83 2.58
CA ASN A 16 5.02 22.54 2.09
C ASN A 16 4.05 22.01 1.02
N GLU A 17 4.32 22.31 -0.24
CA GLU A 17 3.48 21.91 -1.37
C GLU A 17 3.37 20.38 -1.52
N ILE A 18 4.43 19.63 -1.13
CA ILE A 18 4.47 18.17 -1.19
C ILE A 18 3.35 17.53 -0.36
N ALA A 19 2.87 18.20 0.70
CA ALA A 19 1.77 17.70 1.51
C ALA A 19 0.43 17.58 0.75
N LEU A 20 0.32 18.19 -0.43
CA LEU A 20 -0.85 18.07 -1.31
C LEU A 20 -0.71 16.95 -2.35
N ASP A 21 0.48 16.36 -2.49
CA ASP A 21 0.70 15.25 -3.42
C ASP A 21 -0.21 14.06 -3.03
N PRO A 22 -0.88 13.41 -4.00
CA PRO A 22 -1.66 12.20 -3.74
C PRO A 22 -0.87 11.07 -3.08
N ASN A 23 0.44 11.00 -3.33
CA ASN A 23 1.33 10.00 -2.78
C ASN A 23 1.97 10.41 -1.44
N PHE A 24 1.64 11.59 -0.93
CA PHE A 24 2.19 12.06 0.33
C PHE A 24 1.72 11.18 1.50
N THR A 25 2.68 10.61 2.21
CA THR A 25 2.44 9.85 3.43
C THR A 25 2.64 10.77 4.64
N PRO A 26 1.60 11.07 5.43
CA PRO A 26 1.73 11.92 6.60
C PRO A 26 2.61 11.25 7.68
N ARG A 27 3.36 12.06 8.42
CA ARG A 27 4.07 11.59 9.62
C ARG A 27 3.05 11.34 10.72
N GLY A 28 2.94 10.12 11.22
CA GLY A 28 1.99 9.75 12.27
C GLY A 28 0.88 8.80 11.78
N PRO A 29 -0.09 8.47 12.64
CA PRO A 29 -1.18 7.56 12.30
C PRO A 29 -2.08 8.16 11.21
N ILE A 30 -2.71 7.29 10.43
CA ILE A 30 -3.69 7.71 9.43
C ILE A 30 -5.01 7.97 10.13
N GLU A 31 -5.49 9.20 10.05
CA GLU A 31 -6.74 9.61 10.68
C GLU A 31 -7.91 8.73 10.23
N PHE A 32 -8.72 8.28 11.19
CA PHE A 32 -9.91 7.44 11.00
C PHE A 32 -9.64 6.06 10.38
N ARG A 33 -8.39 5.56 10.46
CA ARG A 33 -7.97 4.22 10.03
C ARG A 33 -7.18 3.46 11.10
N GLU A 34 -7.27 3.90 12.33
CA GLU A 34 -6.53 3.31 13.45
C GLU A 34 -6.89 1.84 13.65
N ASN A 35 -8.18 1.50 13.53
CA ASN A 35 -8.68 0.13 13.69
C ASN A 35 -8.21 -0.77 12.55
N GLU A 36 -8.30 -0.29 11.31
CA GLU A 36 -7.84 -1.03 10.13
C GLU A 36 -6.33 -1.25 10.19
N ASN A 37 -5.54 -0.22 10.51
CA ASN A 37 -4.09 -0.33 10.67
C ASN A 37 -3.71 -1.32 11.77
N LYS A 38 -4.40 -1.24 12.93
CA LYS A 38 -4.20 -2.18 14.03
C LYS A 38 -4.49 -3.62 13.61
N TYR A 39 -5.59 -3.83 12.89
CA TYR A 39 -5.95 -5.16 12.41
C TYR A 39 -4.94 -5.72 11.42
N ILE A 40 -4.47 -4.92 10.45
CA ILE A 40 -3.40 -5.31 9.51
C ILE A 40 -2.14 -5.70 10.30
N ALA A 41 -1.73 -4.87 11.27
CA ALA A 41 -0.58 -5.16 12.11
C ALA A 41 -0.76 -6.46 12.93
N GLU A 42 -1.95 -6.73 13.48
CA GLU A 42 -2.27 -7.97 14.20
C GLU A 42 -2.15 -9.21 13.31
N CYS A 43 -2.51 -9.10 12.03
CA CYS A 43 -2.35 -10.20 11.07
C CYS A 43 -0.88 -10.49 10.75
N ILE A 44 -0.01 -9.48 10.83
CA ILE A 44 1.43 -9.60 10.56
C ILE A 44 2.22 -10.04 11.80
N LYS A 45 1.81 -9.64 13.00
CA LYS A 45 2.53 -9.91 14.27
C LYS A 45 3.04 -11.35 14.46
N PRO A 46 2.32 -12.42 14.05
CA PRO A 46 2.83 -13.78 14.19
C PRO A 46 4.17 -14.02 13.48
N LEU A 47 4.46 -13.27 12.40
CA LEU A 47 5.72 -13.37 11.68
C LEU A 47 6.93 -12.98 12.53
N LEU A 48 6.77 -12.03 13.46
CA LEU A 48 7.80 -11.65 14.44
C LEU A 48 8.17 -12.80 15.39
N GLN A 49 7.28 -13.76 15.53
CA GLN A 49 7.47 -14.98 16.32
C GLN A 49 7.81 -16.20 15.46
N ARG A 50 8.24 -15.96 14.20
CA ARG A 50 8.56 -16.99 13.20
C ARG A 50 7.40 -17.97 12.92
N ARG A 51 6.15 -17.50 13.06
CA ARG A 51 4.92 -18.22 12.71
C ARG A 51 4.26 -17.59 11.49
N ASN A 52 3.42 -18.33 10.77
CA ASN A 52 2.62 -17.75 9.70
C ASN A 52 1.69 -16.67 10.24
N GLY A 53 1.64 -15.55 9.52
CA GLY A 53 0.63 -14.53 9.74
C GLY A 53 -0.70 -14.91 9.08
N LYS A 54 -1.69 -14.03 9.19
CA LYS A 54 -2.97 -14.15 8.50
C LYS A 54 -2.91 -13.42 7.17
N ASN A 55 -3.47 -14.04 6.13
CA ASN A 55 -3.63 -13.36 4.85
C ASN A 55 -4.87 -12.47 4.88
N LEU A 56 -4.85 -11.38 4.10
CA LEU A 56 -5.90 -10.38 4.04
C LEU A 56 -6.33 -10.11 2.61
N VAL A 57 -7.62 -9.81 2.44
CA VAL A 57 -8.12 -9.12 1.25
C VAL A 57 -8.77 -7.81 1.69
N ILE A 58 -8.16 -6.70 1.32
CA ILE A 58 -8.59 -5.34 1.64
C ILE A 58 -9.35 -4.78 0.45
N PHE A 59 -10.58 -4.33 0.68
CA PHE A 59 -11.41 -3.80 -0.39
C PHE A 59 -12.22 -2.57 0.04
N GLY A 60 -12.69 -1.81 -0.93
CA GLY A 60 -13.48 -0.60 -0.74
C GLY A 60 -13.24 0.41 -1.87
N PRO A 61 -13.99 1.52 -1.95
CA PRO A 61 -13.88 2.50 -3.01
C PRO A 61 -12.45 3.03 -3.20
N PRO A 62 -12.11 3.58 -4.37
CA PRO A 62 -10.80 4.24 -4.57
C PRO A 62 -10.67 5.48 -3.68
N GLY A 63 -9.42 5.87 -3.35
CA GLY A 63 -9.14 7.11 -2.62
C GLY A 63 -9.38 7.09 -1.11
N ILE A 64 -9.85 5.98 -0.52
CA ILE A 64 -10.18 5.89 0.92
C ILE A 64 -9.02 5.46 1.84
N GLY A 65 -7.80 5.40 1.30
CA GLY A 65 -6.58 5.17 2.10
C GLY A 65 -6.16 3.72 2.29
N LYS A 66 -6.66 2.73 1.50
CA LYS A 66 -6.26 1.31 1.60
C LYS A 66 -4.74 1.11 1.44
N THR A 67 -4.21 1.58 0.31
CA THR A 67 -2.78 1.51 0.00
C THR A 67 -1.95 2.24 1.05
N LEU A 68 -2.38 3.44 1.44
CA LEU A 68 -1.69 4.25 2.45
C LEU A 68 -1.61 3.53 3.79
N ALA A 69 -2.68 2.85 4.22
CA ALA A 69 -2.71 2.07 5.46
C ALA A 69 -1.68 0.94 5.44
N CYS A 70 -1.61 0.19 4.33
CA CYS A 70 -0.62 -0.88 4.18
C CYS A 70 0.83 -0.35 4.15
N LEU A 71 1.07 0.77 3.45
CA LEU A 71 2.40 1.40 3.40
C LEU A 71 2.81 1.94 4.77
N LYS A 72 1.86 2.44 5.56
CA LYS A 72 2.14 2.91 6.93
C LYS A 72 2.53 1.76 7.86
N VAL A 73 1.79 0.66 7.80
CA VAL A 73 2.14 -0.55 8.57
C VAL A 73 3.50 -1.11 8.11
N ARG A 74 3.80 -1.05 6.81
CA ARG A 74 5.12 -1.39 6.28
C ARG A 74 6.22 -0.53 6.91
N GLU A 75 6.07 0.80 6.88
CA GLU A 75 7.04 1.75 7.46
C GLU A 75 7.33 1.45 8.93
N GLU A 76 6.28 1.20 9.73
CA GLU A 76 6.41 0.88 11.14
C GLU A 76 7.09 -0.48 11.38
N LEU A 77 6.77 -1.48 10.55
CA LEU A 77 7.37 -2.81 10.63
C LEU A 77 8.85 -2.78 10.28
N GLU A 78 9.22 -2.14 9.17
CA GLU A 78 10.61 -1.96 8.73
C GLU A 78 11.44 -1.14 9.74
N GLY A 79 10.82 -0.20 10.46
CA GLY A 79 11.44 0.53 11.57
C GLY A 79 11.60 -0.28 12.86
N THR A 80 10.92 -1.43 12.97
CA THR A 80 10.90 -2.26 14.18
C THR A 80 11.83 -3.47 14.08
N THR A 81 11.98 -4.06 12.89
CA THR A 81 12.73 -5.31 12.72
C THR A 81 13.22 -5.52 11.29
N ASP A 82 14.39 -6.14 11.17
CA ASP A 82 14.94 -6.63 9.89
C ASP A 82 14.62 -8.11 9.62
N GLU A 83 13.95 -8.81 10.56
CA GLU A 83 13.63 -10.24 10.41
C GLU A 83 12.41 -10.51 9.52
N VAL A 84 11.62 -9.47 9.21
CA VAL A 84 10.45 -9.55 8.35
C VAL A 84 10.63 -8.64 7.14
N GLN A 85 10.76 -9.24 5.98
CA GLN A 85 10.86 -8.50 4.71
C GLN A 85 9.48 -8.11 4.20
N VAL A 86 9.32 -6.90 3.69
CA VAL A 86 8.03 -6.42 3.14
C VAL A 86 8.19 -6.11 1.67
N PHE A 87 7.40 -6.79 0.84
CA PHE A 87 7.36 -6.62 -0.62
C PHE A 87 6.06 -5.93 -1.00
N TYR A 88 6.16 -4.75 -1.63
CA TYR A 88 5.02 -4.03 -2.18
C TYR A 88 5.06 -4.07 -3.70
N ILE A 89 3.99 -4.54 -4.32
CA ILE A 89 3.87 -4.67 -5.76
C ILE A 89 2.53 -4.09 -6.22
N ASN A 90 2.58 -3.07 -7.06
CA ASN A 90 1.40 -2.52 -7.70
C ASN A 90 1.12 -3.28 -9.00
N LEU A 91 0.02 -4.05 -9.03
CA LEU A 91 -0.33 -4.92 -10.15
C LEU A 91 -0.94 -4.17 -11.34
N TRP A 92 -1.29 -2.91 -11.20
CA TRP A 92 -1.57 -2.04 -12.34
C TRP A 92 -0.33 -1.81 -13.21
N LYS A 93 0.85 -1.67 -12.58
CA LYS A 93 2.13 -1.45 -13.27
C LYS A 93 2.82 -2.76 -13.63
N LYS A 94 2.73 -3.77 -12.77
CA LYS A 94 3.43 -5.06 -12.86
C LYS A 94 2.38 -6.20 -12.88
N ASN A 95 1.65 -6.32 -14.00
CA ASN A 95 0.47 -7.19 -14.11
C ASN A 95 0.78 -8.65 -14.52
N THR A 96 1.97 -8.94 -15.07
CA THR A 96 2.37 -10.28 -15.47
C THR A 96 3.27 -10.95 -14.42
N SER A 97 3.25 -12.28 -14.34
CA SER A 97 4.12 -13.04 -13.43
C SER A 97 5.60 -12.68 -13.61
N HIS A 98 6.07 -12.53 -14.85
CA HIS A 98 7.46 -12.14 -15.12
C HIS A 98 7.81 -10.76 -14.55
N LYS A 99 6.94 -9.75 -14.74
CA LYS A 99 7.16 -8.40 -14.19
C LYS A 99 7.16 -8.39 -12.67
N ILE A 100 6.30 -9.19 -12.04
CA ILE A 100 6.24 -9.35 -10.58
C ILE A 100 7.55 -9.97 -10.07
N ILE A 101 8.04 -11.03 -10.72
CA ILE A 101 9.29 -11.68 -10.35
C ILE A 101 10.48 -10.73 -10.48
N LEU A 102 10.55 -9.95 -11.56
CA LEU A 102 11.61 -8.94 -11.72
C LEU A 102 11.55 -7.87 -10.63
N GLU A 103 10.36 -7.40 -10.28
CA GLU A 103 10.16 -6.45 -9.17
C GLU A 103 10.64 -7.02 -7.84
N LEU A 104 10.34 -8.28 -7.56
CA LEU A 104 10.84 -8.96 -6.36
C LEU A 104 12.37 -9.14 -6.38
N CYS A 105 12.95 -9.44 -7.54
CA CYS A 105 14.41 -9.46 -7.69
C CYS A 105 15.04 -8.10 -7.36
N GLU A 106 14.43 -7.01 -7.84
CA GLU A 106 14.89 -5.64 -7.55
C GLU A 106 14.80 -5.33 -6.06
N GLN A 107 13.66 -5.61 -5.40
CA GLN A 107 13.47 -5.39 -3.96
C GLN A 107 14.38 -6.28 -3.08
N LEU A 108 14.84 -7.43 -3.61
CA LEU A 108 15.83 -8.30 -2.99
C LEU A 108 17.30 -7.94 -3.32
N ASP A 109 17.53 -6.83 -4.03
CA ASP A 109 18.84 -6.41 -4.57
C ASP A 109 19.54 -7.51 -5.39
N TYR A 110 18.74 -8.31 -6.12
CA TYR A 110 19.27 -9.33 -7.02
C TYR A 110 19.37 -8.82 -8.46
N LYS A 111 20.60 -8.53 -8.91
CA LYS A 111 20.88 -7.87 -10.20
C LYS A 111 21.09 -8.82 -11.38
N PHE A 112 21.32 -10.12 -11.13
CA PHE A 112 21.67 -11.10 -12.16
C PHE A 112 20.42 -11.71 -12.83
N THR A 113 19.57 -10.87 -13.43
CA THR A 113 18.32 -11.30 -14.05
C THR A 113 18.44 -11.63 -15.53
N HIS A 114 19.49 -11.14 -16.21
CA HIS A 114 19.70 -11.38 -17.64
C HIS A 114 19.96 -12.87 -17.93
N ASN A 115 19.44 -13.36 -19.04
CA ASN A 115 19.57 -14.72 -19.52
C ASN A 115 19.02 -15.81 -18.57
N LYS A 116 18.10 -15.45 -17.68
CA LYS A 116 17.39 -16.40 -16.81
C LYS A 116 15.92 -16.49 -17.17
N SER A 117 15.39 -17.70 -17.13
CA SER A 117 13.95 -17.93 -17.29
C SER A 117 13.17 -17.41 -16.08
N SER A 118 11.87 -17.19 -16.25
CA SER A 118 10.99 -16.78 -15.13
C SER A 118 11.00 -17.81 -14.00
N ASP A 119 11.07 -19.10 -14.33
CA ASP A 119 11.10 -20.18 -13.34
C ASP A 119 12.41 -20.20 -12.53
N GLU A 120 13.55 -19.95 -13.19
CA GLU A 120 14.84 -19.84 -12.50
C GLU A 120 14.85 -18.64 -11.55
N LEU A 121 14.37 -17.48 -12.01
CA LEU A 121 14.27 -16.28 -11.17
C LEU A 121 13.33 -16.50 -9.99
N LEU A 122 12.18 -17.13 -10.22
CA LEU A 122 11.22 -17.43 -9.18
C LEU A 122 11.81 -18.35 -8.11
N ASN A 123 12.57 -19.38 -8.49
CA ASN A 123 13.24 -20.26 -7.55
C ASN A 123 14.27 -19.49 -6.69
N ILE A 124 15.04 -18.59 -7.30
CA ILE A 124 15.99 -17.73 -6.57
C ILE A 124 15.25 -16.84 -5.58
N VAL A 125 14.16 -16.20 -6.03
CA VAL A 125 13.30 -15.33 -5.18
C VAL A 125 12.77 -16.13 -3.98
N LYS A 126 12.18 -17.31 -4.22
CA LYS A 126 11.66 -18.20 -3.16
C LYS A 126 12.73 -18.61 -2.15
N GLN A 127 13.92 -18.97 -2.63
CA GLN A 127 15.04 -19.36 -1.76
C GLN A 127 15.48 -18.23 -0.85
N ARG A 128 15.56 -17.00 -1.37
CA ARG A 128 15.96 -15.82 -0.58
C ARG A 128 14.88 -15.43 0.42
N ILE A 129 13.62 -15.38 0.00
CA ILE A 129 12.50 -15.00 0.86
C ILE A 129 12.33 -16.01 2.02
N ASN A 130 12.52 -17.30 1.77
CA ASN A 130 12.38 -18.33 2.78
C ASN A 130 13.46 -18.32 3.88
N GLN A 131 14.49 -17.51 3.74
CA GLN A 131 15.47 -17.28 4.82
C GLN A 131 14.86 -16.51 6.00
N ASN A 132 13.92 -15.60 5.70
CA ASN A 132 13.24 -14.74 6.68
C ASN A 132 11.73 -14.96 6.67
N SER A 133 11.01 -14.16 7.43
CA SER A 133 9.57 -14.01 7.28
C SER A 133 9.24 -12.95 6.23
N ALA A 134 8.10 -13.07 5.54
CA ALA A 134 7.76 -12.16 4.46
C ALA A 134 6.32 -11.65 4.53
N VAL A 135 6.14 -10.36 4.23
CA VAL A 135 4.84 -9.76 3.96
C VAL A 135 4.79 -9.37 2.48
N PHE A 136 3.78 -9.84 1.77
CA PHE A 136 3.52 -9.43 0.40
C PHE A 136 2.28 -8.55 0.37
N ILE A 137 2.40 -7.36 -0.21
CA ILE A 137 1.32 -6.42 -0.44
C ILE A 137 1.14 -6.30 -1.94
N PHE A 138 0.09 -6.92 -2.47
CA PHE A 138 -0.30 -6.82 -3.87
C PHE A 138 -1.42 -5.80 -4.00
N ASP A 139 -1.07 -4.64 -4.50
CA ASP A 139 -2.03 -3.55 -4.72
C ASP A 139 -2.65 -3.62 -6.10
N GLU A 140 -3.91 -3.20 -6.24
CA GLU A 140 -4.73 -3.36 -7.45
C GLU A 140 -4.78 -4.82 -7.92
N ALA A 141 -5.07 -5.74 -6.98
CA ALA A 141 -4.97 -7.19 -7.20
C ALA A 141 -5.90 -7.71 -8.31
N ASP A 142 -6.98 -6.99 -8.59
CA ASP A 142 -7.90 -7.25 -9.71
C ASP A 142 -7.30 -7.00 -11.10
N ARG A 143 -6.13 -6.36 -11.17
CA ARG A 143 -5.40 -6.08 -12.43
C ARG A 143 -4.37 -7.14 -12.80
N ALA A 144 -4.15 -8.14 -11.98
CA ALA A 144 -3.27 -9.25 -12.33
C ALA A 144 -3.80 -10.02 -13.54
N GLU A 145 -2.95 -10.29 -14.52
CA GLU A 145 -3.31 -11.15 -15.67
C GLU A 145 -3.53 -12.61 -15.24
N SER A 146 -2.79 -13.05 -14.22
CA SER A 146 -2.91 -14.38 -13.65
C SER A 146 -2.61 -14.37 -12.15
N LEU A 147 -3.37 -15.14 -11.40
CA LEU A 147 -3.16 -15.35 -9.97
C LEU A 147 -2.28 -16.57 -9.66
N GLU A 148 -1.75 -17.24 -10.67
CA GLU A 148 -0.95 -18.46 -10.52
C GLU A 148 0.31 -18.22 -9.68
N LEU A 149 0.99 -17.08 -9.88
CA LEU A 149 2.16 -16.71 -9.08
C LEU A 149 1.82 -16.50 -7.60
N LEU A 150 0.65 -15.90 -7.32
CA LEU A 150 0.18 -15.73 -5.94
C LEU A 150 -0.11 -17.09 -5.28
N TYR A 151 -0.66 -18.02 -6.06
CA TYR A 151 -0.85 -19.40 -5.60
C TYR A 151 0.48 -20.05 -5.25
N GLN A 152 1.50 -19.91 -6.10
CA GLN A 152 2.84 -20.46 -5.84
C GLN A 152 3.47 -19.83 -4.59
N PHE A 153 3.32 -18.52 -4.34
CA PHE A 153 3.77 -17.92 -3.09
C PHE A 153 3.00 -18.43 -1.88
N ALA A 154 1.69 -18.65 -2.03
CA ALA A 154 0.89 -19.25 -0.97
C ALA A 154 1.31 -20.68 -0.61
N GLU A 155 1.82 -21.45 -1.59
CA GLU A 155 2.33 -22.83 -1.39
C GLU A 155 3.76 -22.83 -0.84
N ASP A 156 4.67 -22.12 -1.49
CA ASP A 156 6.11 -22.36 -1.41
C ASP A 156 6.84 -21.44 -0.42
N VAL A 157 6.21 -20.34 -0.01
CA VAL A 157 6.81 -19.47 1.01
C VAL A 157 6.35 -19.92 2.40
N TYR A 158 7.30 -20.18 3.31
CA TYR A 158 6.99 -20.82 4.58
C TYR A 158 6.33 -19.89 5.60
N ARG A 159 6.92 -18.73 5.85
CA ARG A 159 6.45 -17.76 6.85
C ARG A 159 6.04 -16.47 6.16
N LYS A 160 4.75 -16.33 5.96
CA LYS A 160 4.22 -15.24 5.16
C LYS A 160 2.92 -14.66 5.69
N THR A 161 2.65 -13.43 5.27
CA THR A 161 1.34 -12.79 5.19
C THR A 161 1.18 -12.25 3.78
N ILE A 162 0.09 -12.59 3.11
CA ILE A 162 -0.26 -12.06 1.80
C ILE A 162 -1.45 -11.13 1.95
N ILE A 163 -1.29 -9.88 1.53
CA ILE A 163 -2.31 -8.82 1.56
C ILE A 163 -2.65 -8.48 0.11
N LEU A 164 -3.92 -8.67 -0.25
CA LEU A 164 -4.46 -8.30 -1.56
C LEU A 164 -5.31 -7.05 -1.39
N ILE A 165 -5.04 -6.01 -2.18
CA ILE A 165 -5.80 -4.75 -2.16
C ILE A 165 -6.55 -4.63 -3.48
N THR A 166 -7.85 -4.36 -3.42
CA THR A 166 -8.69 -4.14 -4.61
C THR A 166 -9.72 -3.02 -4.39
N ASN A 167 -10.15 -2.40 -5.47
CA ASN A 167 -11.26 -1.45 -5.46
C ASN A 167 -12.61 -2.15 -5.73
N ASP A 168 -12.59 -3.38 -6.24
CA ASP A 168 -13.79 -4.15 -6.60
C ASP A 168 -14.14 -5.20 -5.54
N LYS A 169 -15.18 -4.92 -4.75
CA LYS A 169 -15.73 -5.89 -3.79
C LYS A 169 -16.16 -7.20 -4.47
N SER A 170 -16.67 -7.13 -5.71
CA SER A 170 -17.12 -8.31 -6.43
C SER A 170 -15.96 -9.25 -6.80
N TRP A 171 -14.76 -8.70 -7.01
CA TRP A 171 -13.57 -9.46 -7.32
C TRP A 171 -13.17 -10.45 -6.21
N VAL A 172 -13.42 -10.09 -4.94
CA VAL A 172 -13.15 -10.96 -3.78
C VAL A 172 -13.91 -12.28 -3.88
N TYR A 173 -15.09 -12.26 -4.50
CA TYR A 173 -15.90 -13.47 -4.72
C TYR A 173 -15.50 -14.24 -5.98
N LYS A 174 -14.80 -13.59 -6.91
CA LYS A 174 -14.35 -14.17 -8.20
C LYS A 174 -12.94 -14.77 -8.12
N ILE A 175 -12.23 -14.59 -7.02
CA ILE A 175 -10.91 -15.20 -6.81
C ILE A 175 -11.05 -16.72 -7.03
N ASP A 176 -10.11 -17.30 -7.80
CA ASP A 176 -10.04 -18.74 -8.04
C ASP A 176 -10.16 -19.52 -6.72
N GLN A 177 -11.02 -20.52 -6.69
CA GLN A 177 -11.34 -21.25 -5.46
C GLN A 177 -10.12 -21.97 -4.86
N ARG A 178 -9.16 -22.41 -5.69
CA ARG A 178 -7.91 -23.03 -5.23
C ARG A 178 -7.06 -22.00 -4.48
N LEU A 179 -6.89 -20.79 -5.05
CA LEU A 179 -6.16 -19.72 -4.41
C LEU A 179 -6.86 -19.27 -3.12
N LYS A 180 -8.19 -19.11 -3.16
CA LYS A 180 -8.98 -18.72 -1.98
C LYS A 180 -8.86 -19.75 -0.85
N SER A 181 -8.93 -21.04 -1.17
CA SER A 181 -8.79 -22.13 -0.19
C SER A 181 -7.38 -22.19 0.40
N ARG A 182 -6.37 -21.82 -0.37
CA ARG A 182 -4.99 -21.83 0.08
C ARG A 182 -4.62 -20.60 0.90
N LEU A 183 -5.07 -19.44 0.47
CA LEU A 183 -4.84 -18.19 1.19
C LEU A 183 -5.72 -18.05 2.43
N MET A 184 -6.97 -18.52 2.36
CA MET A 184 -8.00 -18.28 3.39
C MET A 184 -7.94 -16.83 3.90
N PRO A 185 -8.06 -15.83 3.01
CA PRO A 185 -7.81 -14.45 3.40
C PRO A 185 -8.98 -13.91 4.22
N ASP A 186 -8.68 -13.25 5.32
CA ASP A 186 -9.67 -12.50 6.09
C ASP A 186 -10.08 -11.25 5.29
N PRO A 187 -11.38 -10.98 5.11
CA PRO A 187 -11.85 -9.77 4.42
C PRO A 187 -11.77 -8.57 5.35
N LEU A 188 -11.18 -7.47 4.88
CA LEU A 188 -11.14 -6.18 5.56
C LEU A 188 -11.75 -5.10 4.66
N GLU A 189 -12.94 -4.63 5.01
CA GLU A 189 -13.63 -3.57 4.28
C GLU A 189 -13.23 -2.19 4.80
N PHE A 190 -12.72 -1.35 3.91
CA PHE A 190 -12.50 0.06 4.16
C PHE A 190 -13.77 0.82 3.78
N ARG A 191 -14.45 1.37 4.78
CA ARG A 191 -15.64 2.19 4.54
C ARG A 191 -15.28 3.56 3.96
N PRO A 192 -16.16 4.16 3.16
CA PRO A 192 -16.01 5.56 2.77
C PRO A 192 -15.93 6.48 4.01
N TYR A 193 -15.20 7.57 3.88
CA TYR A 193 -15.20 8.63 4.90
C TYR A 193 -16.53 9.39 4.88
N ASN A 194 -17.01 9.78 6.04
CA ASN A 194 -18.12 10.71 6.14
C ASN A 194 -17.66 12.18 5.95
N LEU A 195 -18.61 13.11 5.82
CA LEU A 195 -18.30 14.52 5.56
C LEU A 195 -17.40 15.16 6.63
N GLN A 196 -17.60 14.80 7.90
CA GLN A 196 -16.79 15.37 8.99
C GLN A 196 -15.36 14.83 8.98
N GLU A 197 -15.18 13.54 8.69
CA GLU A 197 -13.87 12.91 8.54
C GLU A 197 -13.10 13.52 7.37
N ILE A 198 -13.76 13.72 6.20
CA ILE A 198 -13.15 14.39 5.04
C ILE A 198 -12.71 15.81 5.39
N LYS A 199 -13.54 16.59 6.08
CA LYS A 199 -13.19 17.95 6.54
C LYS A 199 -11.97 17.95 7.44
N GLN A 200 -11.89 17.02 8.37
CA GLN A 200 -10.76 16.94 9.29
C GLN A 200 -9.46 16.54 8.56
N ILE A 201 -9.51 15.55 7.68
CA ILE A 201 -8.37 15.15 6.84
C ILE A 201 -7.89 16.33 5.98
N LEU A 202 -8.82 17.05 5.33
CA LEU A 202 -8.48 18.24 4.54
C LEU A 202 -7.86 19.34 5.41
N LYS A 203 -8.40 19.56 6.61
CA LYS A 203 -7.87 20.56 7.55
C LYS A 203 -6.45 20.21 7.97
N SER A 204 -6.18 18.96 8.32
CA SER A 204 -4.83 18.50 8.69
C SER A 204 -3.86 18.65 7.52
N ARG A 205 -4.24 18.27 6.30
CA ARG A 205 -3.41 18.42 5.11
C ARG A 205 -3.13 19.88 4.77
N THR A 206 -4.16 20.74 4.84
CA THR A 206 -4.00 22.17 4.54
C THR A 206 -3.11 22.88 5.56
N GLN A 207 -3.18 22.52 6.83
CA GLN A 207 -2.28 23.04 7.88
C GLN A 207 -0.80 22.65 7.63
N LEU A 208 -0.55 21.48 7.01
CA LEU A 208 0.80 21.08 6.62
C LEU A 208 1.28 21.78 5.36
N ALA A 209 0.37 22.03 4.41
CA ALA A 209 0.70 22.52 3.07
C ALA A 209 0.81 24.04 2.98
N PHE A 210 -0.06 24.78 3.67
CA PHE A 210 -0.22 26.22 3.52
C PHE A 210 0.25 27.01 4.74
N ASN A 211 0.59 28.28 4.50
CA ASN A 211 0.82 29.24 5.57
C ASN A 211 -0.48 29.52 6.32
N THR A 212 -0.37 29.95 7.59
CA THR A 212 -1.52 30.21 8.45
C THR A 212 -2.46 31.26 7.81
N SER A 213 -3.76 31.01 7.89
CA SER A 213 -4.83 31.89 7.37
C SER A 213 -4.96 31.97 5.84
N THR A 214 -4.27 31.13 5.08
CA THR A 214 -4.36 31.14 3.62
C THR A 214 -5.68 30.54 3.10
N ILE A 215 -6.24 29.55 3.82
CA ILE A 215 -7.45 28.84 3.42
C ILE A 215 -8.58 29.15 4.40
N GLN A 216 -9.71 29.58 3.87
CA GLN A 216 -10.93 29.83 4.63
C GLN A 216 -11.68 28.51 4.90
N GLU A 217 -12.36 28.43 6.03
CA GLU A 217 -13.11 27.23 6.44
C GLU A 217 -14.25 26.90 5.48
N ASP A 218 -14.88 27.92 4.88
CA ASP A 218 -15.92 27.73 3.88
C ASP A 218 -15.41 27.04 2.61
N SER A 219 -14.17 27.34 2.20
CA SER A 219 -13.52 26.68 1.07
C SER A 219 -13.30 25.19 1.36
N LEU A 220 -12.86 24.84 2.57
CA LEU A 220 -12.70 23.45 3.01
C LEU A 220 -14.04 22.70 3.03
N ASN A 221 -15.09 23.37 3.51
CA ASN A 221 -16.45 22.84 3.53
C ASN A 221 -16.95 22.49 2.11
N LEU A 222 -16.73 23.42 1.16
CA LEU A 222 -17.12 23.21 -0.24
C LEU A 222 -16.36 22.05 -0.88
N VAL A 223 -15.04 21.97 -0.67
CA VAL A 223 -14.21 20.89 -1.19
C VAL A 223 -14.64 19.55 -0.61
N ALA A 224 -14.88 19.48 0.71
CA ALA A 224 -15.35 18.25 1.37
C ALA A 224 -16.70 17.76 0.82
N GLN A 225 -17.64 18.68 0.59
CA GLN A 225 -18.94 18.33 0.01
C GLN A 225 -18.80 17.79 -1.43
N LYS A 226 -17.97 18.45 -2.26
CA LYS A 226 -17.71 17.97 -3.62
C LYS A 226 -17.03 16.61 -3.64
N THR A 227 -16.06 16.37 -2.75
CA THR A 227 -15.39 15.08 -2.63
C THR A 227 -16.39 13.97 -2.28
N LEU A 228 -17.32 14.22 -1.36
CA LEU A 228 -18.35 13.26 -0.98
C LEU A 228 -19.32 12.95 -2.12
N GLN A 229 -19.59 13.91 -3.02
CA GLN A 229 -20.47 13.72 -4.16
C GLN A 229 -19.81 12.98 -5.33
N SER A 230 -18.48 12.99 -5.40
CA SER A 230 -17.70 12.41 -6.50
C SER A 230 -17.22 10.97 -6.23
N GLY A 231 -17.33 10.49 -5.01
CA GLY A 231 -16.97 9.13 -4.59
C GLY A 231 -18.18 8.30 -4.30
#